data_b9ebbe6200e87b34986e3f015704c1d2
#
_entry.id   b9ebbe6200e87b34986e3f015704c1d2
#
_cell.length_a   1.000
_cell.length_b   1.000
_cell.length_c   1.000
_cell.angle_alpha   90.00
_cell.angle_beta   90.00
_cell.angle_gamma   90.00
#
_symmetry.space_group_name_H-M   'P 1'
#
loop_
_entity.id
_entity.type
_entity.pdbx_description
1 polymer ?
#
loop_
_entity_poly.entity_id
_entity_poly.type
_entity_poly.pdbx_seq_one_letter_code
_entity_poly.pdbx_strand_id
1 'polypeptide(L)'
;MSATATLPETDAPTGDDAATPPGDDTSATAAASSPAPIKVRRMSFHPDDNIGRRHFADGDLVMSHVVSVLSGLFPEGEDYFVRSVRHFRDRIDDPVLKKQVAGFIGQEAIHGREHRDLNDHLSRMGYLSNVVDRFTKFSLGVDERLAPPHYRLAVTAALEHYTATLAEVLLGDDEAQAMFSEDEVRSLLMWHAIEESEHKA
;
A
#
# COMPACT_ATOMS: atom_id res chain seq x y z
N MET A 1 56.98 -11.26 -33.76
CA MET A 1 57.64 -9.96 -33.69
C MET A 1 57.17 -9.27 -32.44
N SER A 2 58.02 -9.32 -31.41
CA SER A 2 57.84 -8.72 -30.09
C SER A 2 58.16 -7.23 -30.16
N ALA A 3 57.37 -6.41 -29.51
CA ALA A 3 57.78 -5.04 -29.17
C ALA A 3 57.36 -4.75 -27.72
N THR A 4 58.37 -4.80 -26.88
CA THR A 4 58.37 -4.37 -25.48
C THR A 4 58.53 -2.86 -25.44
N ALA A 5 57.66 -2.13 -24.77
CA ALA A 5 57.83 -0.70 -24.51
C ALA A 5 57.99 -0.49 -23.00
N THR A 6 59.11 0.09 -22.67
CA THR A 6 59.68 0.44 -21.35
C THR A 6 59.06 1.73 -20.83
N LEU A 7 58.72 1.78 -19.54
CA LEU A 7 58.28 2.98 -18.81
C LEU A 7 59.53 3.78 -18.36
N PRO A 8 59.47 5.11 -18.28
CA PRO A 8 60.46 5.90 -17.56
C PRO A 8 60.00 6.18 -16.11
N GLU A 9 60.98 5.98 -15.22
CA GLU A 9 60.98 6.41 -13.82
C GLU A 9 61.23 7.91 -13.73
N THR A 10 60.45 8.64 -12.92
CA THR A 10 60.82 9.98 -12.46
C THR A 10 60.43 10.20 -11.02
N ASP A 11 61.46 10.43 -10.26
CA ASP A 11 61.69 11.12 -8.99
C ASP A 11 60.50 11.67 -8.18
N ALA A 12 60.52 11.35 -6.89
CA ALA A 12 59.80 12.00 -5.82
C ALA A 12 60.59 13.25 -5.32
N PRO A 13 59.93 14.28 -4.87
CA PRO A 13 60.44 15.17 -3.84
C PRO A 13 59.70 15.01 -2.51
N THR A 14 60.47 14.86 -1.47
CA THR A 14 60.14 14.95 -0.04
C THR A 14 59.76 16.40 0.29
N GLY A 15 58.65 16.60 1.01
CA GLY A 15 58.25 17.87 1.61
C GLY A 15 57.22 17.61 2.69
N ASP A 16 57.73 17.57 3.93
CA ASP A 16 56.94 17.69 5.18
C ASP A 16 56.25 19.04 5.20
N ASP A 17 54.91 19.04 5.35
CA ASP A 17 54.19 20.11 6.02
C ASP A 17 52.87 19.55 6.58
N ALA A 18 52.86 19.42 7.89
CA ALA A 18 51.73 19.04 8.69
C ALA A 18 50.69 20.24 8.74
N ALA A 19 49.66 20.15 7.96
CA ALA A 19 48.48 20.99 8.12
C ALA A 19 47.33 20.13 8.68
N THR A 20 46.98 20.39 9.93
CA THR A 20 45.77 19.90 10.63
C THR A 20 44.51 20.31 9.84
N PRO A 21 43.62 19.42 9.46
CA PRO A 21 42.32 19.79 8.87
C PRO A 21 41.41 20.35 9.96
N PRO A 22 40.61 21.39 9.65
CA PRO A 22 39.61 21.90 10.58
C PRO A 22 38.50 20.85 10.78
N GLY A 23 38.12 20.67 12.05
CA GLY A 23 37.08 19.78 12.47
C GLY A 23 35.74 20.12 11.76
N ASP A 24 35.28 19.18 10.96
CA ASP A 24 33.96 19.26 10.33
C ASP A 24 32.91 18.76 11.33
N ASP A 25 32.42 19.70 12.14
CA ASP A 25 31.37 19.47 13.12
C ASP A 25 30.01 19.63 12.42
N THR A 26 29.72 18.72 11.50
CA THR A 26 28.38 18.59 10.89
C THR A 26 27.70 17.32 11.36
N SER A 27 27.54 17.18 12.67
CA SER A 27 26.49 16.34 13.26
C SER A 27 25.14 17.05 13.17
N ALA A 28 24.66 17.30 11.96
CA ALA A 28 23.26 17.58 11.74
C ALA A 28 22.50 16.26 11.86
N THR A 29 22.15 15.91 13.10
CA THR A 29 21.12 14.91 13.38
C THR A 29 19.84 15.42 12.70
N ALA A 30 19.54 14.89 11.52
CA ALA A 30 18.23 15.09 10.91
C ALA A 30 17.20 14.56 11.93
N ALA A 31 16.52 15.47 12.61
CA ALA A 31 15.39 15.14 13.44
C ALA A 31 14.40 14.45 12.50
N ALA A 32 14.26 13.13 12.63
CA ALA A 32 13.24 12.38 11.92
C ALA A 32 11.91 13.05 12.28
N SER A 33 11.28 13.70 11.30
CA SER A 33 9.96 14.27 11.48
C SER A 33 9.04 13.13 11.88
N SER A 34 8.31 13.31 12.99
CA SER A 34 7.30 12.32 13.39
C SER A 34 6.37 12.07 12.21
N PRO A 35 6.08 10.80 11.89
CA PRO A 35 5.22 10.49 10.76
C PRO A 35 3.85 11.16 10.93
N ALA A 36 3.27 11.61 9.82
CA ALA A 36 1.97 12.26 9.82
C ALA A 36 0.89 11.32 10.39
N PRO A 37 -0.09 11.85 11.13
CA PRO A 37 -1.15 10.99 11.66
C PRO A 37 -2.03 10.46 10.53
N ILE A 38 -2.32 9.15 10.56
CA ILE A 38 -3.29 8.51 9.66
C ILE A 38 -4.68 9.10 9.94
N LYS A 39 -5.28 9.71 8.92
CA LYS A 39 -6.55 10.44 9.04
C LYS A 39 -7.69 9.64 8.43
N VAL A 40 -8.61 9.17 9.26
CA VAL A 40 -9.82 8.47 8.79
C VAL A 40 -10.74 9.44 8.03
N ARG A 41 -10.98 9.18 6.75
CA ARG A 41 -11.93 9.90 5.90
C ARG A 41 -13.22 9.06 5.80
N ARG A 42 -14.33 9.64 6.22
CA ARG A 42 -15.62 8.96 6.17
C ARG A 42 -16.25 9.22 4.81
N MET A 43 -15.87 8.38 3.84
CA MET A 43 -16.49 8.39 2.51
C MET A 43 -17.66 7.41 2.48
N SER A 44 -18.57 7.62 1.54
CA SER A 44 -19.66 6.70 1.19
C SER A 44 -19.91 6.79 -0.30
N PHE A 45 -19.99 5.65 -0.95
CA PHE A 45 -20.18 5.51 -2.38
C PHE A 45 -21.53 4.83 -2.65
N HIS A 46 -22.11 5.09 -3.82
CA HIS A 46 -23.45 4.62 -4.20
C HIS A 46 -23.40 3.91 -5.56
N PRO A 47 -22.78 2.71 -5.63
CA PRO A 47 -22.58 2.01 -6.89
C PRO A 47 -23.89 1.67 -7.62
N ASP A 48 -24.98 1.42 -6.89
CA ASP A 48 -26.27 1.08 -7.47
C ASP A 48 -26.87 2.21 -8.31
N ASP A 49 -26.61 3.45 -7.95
CA ASP A 49 -27.14 4.62 -8.62
C ASP A 49 -26.25 5.10 -9.77
N ASN A 50 -24.95 4.77 -9.72
CA ASN A 50 -23.93 5.47 -10.50
C ASN A 50 -23.10 4.56 -11.44
N ILE A 51 -23.21 3.22 -11.34
CA ILE A 51 -22.51 2.29 -12.23
C ILE A 51 -23.52 1.62 -13.16
N GLY A 52 -23.59 2.10 -14.40
CA GLY A 52 -24.54 1.59 -15.39
C GLY A 52 -23.94 0.60 -16.38
N ARG A 53 -22.63 0.66 -16.63
CA ARG A 53 -21.97 -0.16 -17.63
C ARG A 53 -21.47 -1.47 -17.05
N ARG A 54 -21.78 -2.60 -17.71
CA ARG A 54 -21.27 -3.91 -17.30
C ARG A 54 -19.73 -3.96 -17.28
N HIS A 55 -19.09 -3.39 -18.29
CA HIS A 55 -17.63 -3.27 -18.36
C HIS A 55 -17.25 -1.84 -17.94
N PHE A 56 -17.17 -1.64 -16.65
CA PHE A 56 -17.04 -0.33 -16.00
C PHE A 56 -15.65 0.29 -16.12
N ALA A 57 -14.63 -0.51 -16.49
CA ALA A 57 -13.28 0.00 -16.79
C ALA A 57 -13.21 0.39 -18.28
N ASP A 58 -13.79 1.52 -18.63
CA ASP A 58 -13.88 2.10 -19.98
C ASP A 58 -14.32 1.13 -21.11
N GLY A 59 -15.19 0.17 -20.75
CA GLY A 59 -15.65 -0.87 -21.66
C GLY A 59 -14.70 -2.06 -21.80
N ASP A 60 -13.55 -2.04 -21.15
CA ASP A 60 -12.58 -3.14 -21.17
C ASP A 60 -13.07 -4.31 -20.29
N LEU A 61 -13.24 -5.48 -20.95
CA LEU A 61 -13.69 -6.70 -20.29
C LEU A 61 -12.67 -7.21 -19.26
N VAL A 62 -11.40 -7.23 -19.64
CA VAL A 62 -10.33 -7.85 -18.82
C VAL A 62 -10.09 -7.00 -17.59
N MET A 63 -9.91 -5.69 -17.77
CA MET A 63 -9.67 -4.76 -16.67
C MET A 63 -10.85 -4.72 -15.70
N SER A 64 -12.09 -4.70 -16.20
CA SER A 64 -13.29 -4.77 -15.34
C SER A 64 -13.33 -6.05 -14.50
N HIS A 65 -12.87 -7.20 -15.02
CA HIS A 65 -12.76 -8.42 -14.23
C HIS A 65 -11.59 -8.38 -13.24
N VAL A 66 -10.45 -7.84 -13.63
CA VAL A 66 -9.29 -7.69 -12.72
C VAL A 66 -9.68 -6.85 -11.51
N VAL A 67 -10.30 -5.68 -11.73
CA VAL A 67 -10.75 -4.81 -10.64
C VAL A 67 -11.85 -5.46 -9.80
N SER A 68 -12.78 -6.18 -10.42
CA SER A 68 -13.82 -6.94 -9.70
C SER A 68 -13.23 -8.01 -8.78
N VAL A 69 -12.19 -8.74 -9.23
CA VAL A 69 -11.49 -9.73 -8.40
C VAL A 69 -10.72 -9.05 -7.28
N LEU A 70 -10.00 -7.98 -7.59
CA LEU A 70 -9.22 -7.21 -6.61
C LEU A 70 -10.17 -6.65 -5.52
N SER A 71 -11.27 -6.01 -5.91
CA SER A 71 -12.29 -5.52 -4.97
C SER A 71 -12.88 -6.66 -4.14
N GLY A 72 -13.06 -7.85 -4.70
CA GLY A 72 -13.53 -9.04 -3.97
C GLY A 72 -12.57 -9.55 -2.90
N LEU A 73 -11.27 -9.21 -2.98
CA LEU A 73 -10.27 -9.58 -1.98
C LEU A 73 -10.28 -8.64 -0.78
N PHE A 74 -10.57 -7.34 -0.99
CA PHE A 74 -10.39 -6.30 0.01
C PHE A 74 -11.21 -6.52 1.29
N PRO A 75 -12.53 -6.75 1.29
CA PRO A 75 -13.31 -6.76 2.53
C PRO A 75 -12.79 -7.72 3.59
N GLU A 76 -12.51 -8.95 3.21
CA GLU A 76 -12.02 -9.97 4.15
C GLU A 76 -10.51 -9.83 4.41
N GLY A 77 -9.75 -9.29 3.44
CA GLY A 77 -8.33 -8.93 3.61
C GLY A 77 -8.16 -7.85 4.67
N GLU A 78 -8.89 -6.75 4.54
CA GLU A 78 -8.85 -5.61 5.45
C GLU A 78 -9.38 -5.97 6.85
N ASP A 79 -10.45 -6.77 6.94
CA ASP A 79 -10.89 -7.34 8.20
C ASP A 79 -9.80 -8.21 8.86
N TYR A 80 -9.03 -8.97 8.09
CA TYR A 80 -7.89 -9.73 8.57
C TYR A 80 -6.77 -8.80 9.07
N PHE A 81 -6.45 -7.71 8.34
CA PHE A 81 -5.47 -6.71 8.75
C PHE A 81 -5.86 -6.08 10.09
N VAL A 82 -7.08 -5.62 10.21
CA VAL A 82 -7.64 -5.08 11.46
C VAL A 82 -7.48 -6.06 12.61
N ARG A 83 -7.83 -7.34 12.42
CA ARG A 83 -7.72 -8.36 13.49
C ARG A 83 -6.28 -8.64 13.87
N SER A 84 -5.36 -8.71 12.88
CA SER A 84 -3.94 -8.96 13.13
C SER A 84 -3.28 -7.83 13.93
N VAL A 85 -3.56 -6.57 13.55
CA VAL A 85 -3.03 -5.36 14.22
C VAL A 85 -3.64 -5.20 15.62
N ARG A 86 -4.95 -5.40 15.76
CA ARG A 86 -5.64 -5.32 17.08
C ARG A 86 -5.07 -6.27 18.11
N HIS A 87 -4.55 -7.44 17.71
CA HIS A 87 -3.94 -8.40 18.61
C HIS A 87 -2.75 -7.81 19.39
N PHE A 88 -2.04 -6.85 18.80
CA PHE A 88 -0.87 -6.23 19.41
C PHE A 88 -1.13 -4.86 20.04
N ARG A 89 -2.33 -4.29 19.85
CA ARG A 89 -2.69 -2.92 20.26
C ARG A 89 -2.35 -2.61 21.73
N ASP A 90 -2.62 -3.54 22.62
CA ASP A 90 -2.43 -3.32 24.06
C ASP A 90 -0.96 -3.44 24.49
N ARG A 91 -0.07 -3.84 23.59
CA ARG A 91 1.39 -3.93 23.79
C ARG A 91 2.14 -2.69 23.30
N ILE A 92 1.45 -1.75 22.70
CA ILE A 92 2.03 -0.52 22.18
C ILE A 92 2.01 0.51 23.32
N ASP A 93 3.18 1.03 23.72
CA ASP A 93 3.28 2.08 24.73
C ASP A 93 3.40 3.48 24.12
N ASP A 94 3.97 3.60 22.94
CA ASP A 94 4.14 4.86 22.22
C ASP A 94 2.77 5.47 21.84
N PRO A 95 2.46 6.69 22.32
CA PRO A 95 1.20 7.36 22.04
C PRO A 95 1.03 7.78 20.57
N VAL A 96 2.13 8.00 19.82
CA VAL A 96 2.09 8.34 18.40
C VAL A 96 1.67 7.09 17.63
N LEU A 97 2.33 5.97 17.86
CA LEU A 97 2.01 4.70 17.23
C LEU A 97 0.59 4.22 17.59
N LYS A 98 0.13 4.46 18.83
CA LYS A 98 -1.27 4.18 19.20
C LYS A 98 -2.28 4.93 18.34
N LYS A 99 -2.00 6.19 18.03
CA LYS A 99 -2.87 7.01 17.18
C LYS A 99 -2.85 6.53 15.73
N GLN A 100 -1.67 6.18 15.21
CA GLN A 100 -1.53 5.61 13.85
C GLN A 100 -2.29 4.30 13.72
N VAL A 101 -2.11 3.37 14.66
CA VAL A 101 -2.85 2.10 14.69
C VAL A 101 -4.36 2.32 14.76
N ALA A 102 -4.83 3.31 15.53
CA ALA A 102 -6.25 3.63 15.58
C ALA A 102 -6.77 4.23 14.26
N GLY A 103 -5.96 5.05 13.59
CA GLY A 103 -6.24 5.59 12.26
C GLY A 103 -6.34 4.48 11.22
N PHE A 104 -5.30 3.63 11.13
CA PHE A 104 -5.25 2.46 10.26
C PHE A 104 -6.52 1.58 10.42
N ILE A 105 -6.83 1.14 11.64
CA ILE A 105 -8.03 0.33 11.92
C ILE A 105 -9.31 1.04 11.47
N GLY A 106 -9.34 2.37 11.55
CA GLY A 106 -10.48 3.18 11.12
C GLY A 106 -10.62 3.25 9.61
N GLN A 107 -9.52 3.41 8.87
CA GLN A 107 -9.50 3.41 7.41
C GLN A 107 -9.91 2.05 6.87
N GLU A 108 -9.25 0.97 7.30
CA GLU A 108 -9.53 -0.39 6.85
C GLU A 108 -10.99 -0.81 7.07
N ALA A 109 -11.57 -0.42 8.21
CA ALA A 109 -12.99 -0.72 8.48
C ALA A 109 -13.96 -0.01 7.50
N ILE A 110 -13.57 1.16 6.97
CA ILE A 110 -14.38 1.89 5.99
C ILE A 110 -14.14 1.33 4.60
N HIS A 111 -12.89 1.04 4.22
CA HIS A 111 -12.52 0.39 2.96
C HIS A 111 -13.33 -0.89 2.76
N GLY A 112 -13.29 -1.81 3.75
CA GLY A 112 -14.02 -3.06 3.70
C GLY A 112 -15.53 -2.89 3.52
N ARG A 113 -16.12 -1.85 4.12
CA ARG A 113 -17.54 -1.55 3.94
C ARG A 113 -17.85 -1.10 2.51
N GLU A 114 -17.11 -0.12 1.99
CA GLU A 114 -17.35 0.44 0.67
C GLU A 114 -17.10 -0.59 -0.44
N HIS A 115 -16.08 -1.44 -0.26
CA HIS A 115 -15.83 -2.55 -1.19
C HIS A 115 -16.91 -3.64 -1.12
N ARG A 116 -17.56 -3.88 0.03
CA ARG A 116 -18.71 -4.80 0.11
C ARG A 116 -19.88 -4.26 -0.70
N ASP A 117 -20.19 -2.98 -0.57
CA ASP A 117 -21.28 -2.35 -1.33
C ASP A 117 -21.01 -2.41 -2.83
N LEU A 118 -19.77 -2.12 -3.27
CA LEU A 118 -19.35 -2.28 -4.66
C LEU A 118 -19.46 -3.75 -5.12
N ASN A 119 -18.98 -4.71 -4.34
CA ASN A 119 -18.98 -6.13 -4.68
C ASN A 119 -20.39 -6.69 -4.80
N ASP A 120 -21.31 -6.23 -3.98
CA ASP A 120 -22.74 -6.60 -4.07
C ASP A 120 -23.34 -6.08 -5.38
N HIS A 121 -23.02 -4.85 -5.77
CA HIS A 121 -23.45 -4.30 -7.06
C HIS A 121 -22.85 -5.10 -8.24
N LEU A 122 -21.53 -5.31 -8.25
CA LEU A 122 -20.83 -6.05 -9.29
C LEU A 122 -21.36 -7.50 -9.41
N SER A 123 -21.70 -8.12 -8.29
CA SER A 123 -22.29 -9.48 -8.30
C SER A 123 -23.67 -9.49 -8.94
N ARG A 124 -24.50 -8.47 -8.77
CA ARG A 124 -25.78 -8.31 -9.48
C ARG A 124 -25.57 -8.11 -10.98
N MET A 125 -24.45 -7.50 -11.39
CA MET A 125 -24.06 -7.35 -12.79
C MET A 125 -23.48 -8.64 -13.41
N GLY A 126 -23.28 -9.67 -12.60
CA GLY A 126 -22.78 -11.01 -13.02
C GLY A 126 -21.28 -11.22 -12.86
N TYR A 127 -20.59 -10.39 -12.08
CA TYR A 127 -19.21 -10.62 -11.66
C TYR A 127 -19.14 -11.63 -10.52
N LEU A 128 -17.96 -12.24 -10.33
CA LEU A 128 -17.73 -13.24 -9.28
C LEU A 128 -17.20 -12.65 -7.96
N SER A 129 -17.37 -11.35 -7.72
CA SER A 129 -16.84 -10.64 -6.55
C SER A 129 -17.21 -11.32 -5.24
N ASN A 130 -18.48 -11.71 -5.05
CA ASN A 130 -18.94 -12.41 -3.85
C ASN A 130 -18.42 -13.87 -3.74
N VAL A 131 -18.00 -14.48 -4.85
CA VAL A 131 -17.33 -15.80 -4.82
C VAL A 131 -15.90 -15.63 -4.35
N VAL A 132 -15.21 -14.61 -4.85
CA VAL A 132 -13.85 -14.24 -4.43
C VAL A 132 -13.84 -13.91 -2.94
N ASP A 133 -14.74 -13.05 -2.48
CA ASP A 133 -14.88 -12.67 -1.07
C ASP A 133 -15.03 -13.91 -0.15
N ARG A 134 -15.95 -14.83 -0.49
CA ARG A 134 -16.14 -16.06 0.28
C ARG A 134 -14.92 -16.98 0.29
N PHE A 135 -14.21 -17.08 -0.84
CA PHE A 135 -12.97 -17.85 -0.93
C PHE A 135 -11.88 -17.23 -0.08
N THR A 136 -11.73 -15.90 -0.11
CA THR A 136 -10.79 -15.12 0.69
C THR A 136 -11.07 -15.32 2.17
N LYS A 137 -12.32 -15.17 2.59
CA LYS A 137 -12.77 -15.44 3.96
C LYS A 137 -12.39 -16.84 4.43
N PHE A 138 -12.65 -17.86 3.62
CA PHE A 138 -12.29 -19.24 3.95
C PHE A 138 -10.77 -19.39 4.10
N SER A 139 -9.99 -18.89 3.14
CA SER A 139 -8.53 -19.02 3.11
C SER A 139 -7.88 -18.31 4.30
N LEU A 140 -8.26 -17.06 4.56
CA LEU A 140 -7.76 -16.28 5.69
C LEU A 140 -8.23 -16.86 7.04
N GLY A 141 -9.44 -17.42 7.09
CA GLY A 141 -9.93 -18.11 8.29
C GLY A 141 -9.15 -19.38 8.62
N VAL A 142 -8.62 -20.09 7.61
CA VAL A 142 -7.69 -21.22 7.81
C VAL A 142 -6.35 -20.70 8.34
N ASP A 143 -5.82 -19.64 7.72
CA ASP A 143 -4.56 -19.00 8.16
C ASP A 143 -4.66 -18.53 9.62
N GLU A 144 -5.74 -17.86 10.00
CA GLU A 144 -5.94 -17.39 11.37
C GLU A 144 -5.96 -18.50 12.44
N ARG A 145 -6.37 -19.71 12.05
CA ARG A 145 -6.40 -20.88 12.95
C ARG A 145 -5.04 -21.55 13.09
N LEU A 146 -4.23 -21.52 12.02
CA LEU A 146 -2.99 -22.29 11.95
C LEU A 146 -1.75 -21.42 12.19
N ALA A 147 -1.78 -20.14 11.83
CA ALA A 147 -0.64 -19.26 11.90
C ALA A 147 -0.54 -18.51 13.24
N PRO A 148 0.68 -18.36 13.77
CA PRO A 148 0.89 -17.57 14.99
C PRO A 148 0.66 -16.06 14.73
N PRO A 149 0.31 -15.27 15.76
CA PRO A 149 -0.03 -13.86 15.62
C PRO A 149 1.02 -13.00 14.90
N HIS A 150 2.32 -13.23 15.16
CA HIS A 150 3.39 -12.49 14.50
C HIS A 150 3.48 -12.79 13.00
N TYR A 151 3.20 -14.02 12.60
CA TYR A 151 3.14 -14.38 11.19
C TYR A 151 1.99 -13.63 10.49
N ARG A 152 0.80 -13.60 11.11
CA ARG A 152 -0.36 -12.87 10.58
C ARG A 152 -0.07 -11.38 10.42
N LEU A 153 0.62 -10.77 11.40
CA LEU A 153 1.05 -9.37 11.30
C LEU A 153 2.06 -9.17 10.16
N ALA A 154 2.99 -10.09 9.96
CA ALA A 154 3.94 -10.03 8.84
C ALA A 154 3.24 -10.17 7.48
N VAL A 155 2.22 -11.04 7.37
CA VAL A 155 1.38 -11.15 6.17
C VAL A 155 0.63 -9.84 5.92
N THR A 156 0.03 -9.24 6.95
CA THR A 156 -0.59 -7.91 6.84
C THR A 156 0.40 -6.89 6.30
N ALA A 157 1.57 -6.75 6.91
CA ALA A 157 2.58 -5.78 6.46
C ALA A 157 3.04 -6.01 5.01
N ALA A 158 3.14 -7.27 4.57
CA ALA A 158 3.49 -7.58 3.18
C ALA A 158 2.38 -7.22 2.19
N LEU A 159 1.12 -7.46 2.55
CA LEU A 159 -0.03 -7.12 1.71
C LEU A 159 -0.25 -5.60 1.66
N GLU A 160 -0.11 -4.91 2.78
CA GLU A 160 -0.11 -3.44 2.86
C GLU A 160 0.96 -2.79 1.96
N HIS A 161 2.17 -3.37 1.95
CA HIS A 161 3.21 -2.90 1.03
C HIS A 161 2.82 -3.12 -0.44
N TYR A 162 2.13 -4.22 -0.74
CA TYR A 162 1.65 -4.52 -2.09
C TYR A 162 0.52 -3.56 -2.50
N THR A 163 -0.49 -3.34 -1.65
CA THR A 163 -1.60 -2.42 -1.94
C THR A 163 -1.13 -0.99 -2.08
N ALA A 164 -0.23 -0.53 -1.19
CA ALA A 164 0.40 0.78 -1.30
C ALA A 164 1.24 0.94 -2.59
N THR A 165 1.84 -0.14 -3.12
CA THR A 165 2.54 -0.09 -4.42
C THR A 165 1.55 0.04 -5.58
N LEU A 166 0.42 -0.68 -5.53
CA LEU A 166 -0.66 -0.51 -6.51
C LEU A 166 -1.24 0.91 -6.46
N ALA A 167 -1.41 1.45 -5.25
CA ALA A 167 -1.88 2.81 -5.04
C ALA A 167 -0.94 3.84 -5.68
N GLU A 168 0.37 3.71 -5.53
CA GLU A 168 1.35 4.60 -6.18
C GLU A 168 1.25 4.54 -7.70
N VAL A 169 1.07 3.36 -8.29
CA VAL A 169 0.87 3.23 -9.74
C VAL A 169 -0.41 3.95 -10.17
N LEU A 170 -1.52 3.71 -9.48
CA LEU A 170 -2.80 4.34 -9.82
C LEU A 170 -2.75 5.87 -9.65
N LEU A 171 -2.13 6.37 -8.58
CA LEU A 171 -2.05 7.80 -8.29
C LEU A 171 -1.04 8.53 -9.21
N GLY A 172 -0.01 7.85 -9.65
CA GLY A 172 1.09 8.42 -10.44
C GLY A 172 0.94 8.30 -11.95
N ASP A 173 -0.06 7.59 -12.46
CA ASP A 173 -0.25 7.30 -13.87
C ASP A 173 -1.64 7.74 -14.37
N ASP A 174 -1.65 8.79 -15.19
CA ASP A 174 -2.87 9.34 -15.78
C ASP A 174 -3.57 8.32 -16.72
N GLU A 175 -2.84 7.43 -17.36
CA GLU A 175 -3.42 6.38 -18.22
C GLU A 175 -4.13 5.33 -17.37
N ALA A 176 -3.54 4.95 -16.22
CA ALA A 176 -4.18 4.07 -15.26
C ALA A 176 -5.49 4.66 -14.72
N GLN A 177 -5.49 5.95 -14.41
CA GLN A 177 -6.71 6.66 -13.95
C GLN A 177 -7.77 6.77 -15.06
N ALA A 178 -7.34 6.97 -16.31
CA ALA A 178 -8.26 7.10 -17.44
C ALA A 178 -8.97 5.78 -17.79
N MET A 179 -8.44 4.63 -17.35
CA MET A 179 -9.13 3.34 -17.51
C MET A 179 -10.46 3.24 -16.75
N PHE A 180 -10.70 4.13 -15.79
CA PHE A 180 -11.95 4.15 -15.01
C PHE A 180 -12.83 5.32 -15.45
N SER A 181 -13.67 5.06 -16.45
CA SER A 181 -14.60 6.06 -17.02
C SER A 181 -15.86 6.27 -16.17
N GLU A 182 -16.21 5.31 -15.30
CA GLU A 182 -17.32 5.44 -14.34
C GLU A 182 -16.83 6.21 -13.11
N ASP A 183 -17.36 7.42 -12.92
CA ASP A 183 -16.91 8.35 -11.87
C ASP A 183 -16.97 7.75 -10.46
N GLU A 184 -17.96 6.92 -10.18
CA GLU A 184 -18.13 6.28 -8.87
C GLU A 184 -17.00 5.28 -8.58
N VAL A 185 -16.67 4.39 -9.55
CA VAL A 185 -15.57 3.44 -9.42
C VAL A 185 -14.24 4.17 -9.29
N ARG A 186 -14.03 5.17 -10.14
CA ARG A 186 -12.81 5.98 -10.11
C ARG A 186 -12.65 6.68 -8.77
N SER A 187 -13.70 7.30 -8.26
CA SER A 187 -13.68 8.02 -6.99
C SER A 187 -13.37 7.10 -5.81
N LEU A 188 -13.98 5.91 -5.78
CA LEU A 188 -13.72 4.91 -4.75
C LEU A 188 -12.27 4.45 -4.81
N LEU A 189 -11.77 4.04 -5.98
CA LEU A 189 -10.40 3.55 -6.12
C LEU A 189 -9.35 4.62 -5.83
N MET A 190 -9.57 5.86 -6.26
CA MET A 190 -8.67 6.98 -5.97
C MET A 190 -8.64 7.33 -4.48
N TRP A 191 -9.80 7.35 -3.82
CA TRP A 191 -9.86 7.57 -2.37
C TRP A 191 -9.14 6.46 -1.61
N HIS A 192 -9.41 5.19 -1.94
CA HIS A 192 -8.74 4.05 -1.34
C HIS A 192 -7.21 4.14 -1.55
N ALA A 193 -6.75 4.38 -2.78
CA ALA A 193 -5.34 4.51 -3.09
C ALA A 193 -4.64 5.65 -2.30
N ILE A 194 -5.32 6.78 -2.08
CA ILE A 194 -4.78 7.87 -1.25
C ILE A 194 -4.58 7.38 0.19
N GLU A 195 -5.54 6.69 0.77
CA GLU A 195 -5.45 6.18 2.14
C GLU A 195 -4.41 5.05 2.26
N GLU A 196 -4.31 4.13 1.27
CA GLU A 196 -3.27 3.11 1.20
C GLU A 196 -1.84 3.71 1.15
N SER A 197 -1.66 4.84 0.47
CA SER A 197 -0.36 5.52 0.42
C SER A 197 0.10 6.04 1.80
N GLU A 198 -0.83 6.26 2.72
CA GLU A 198 -0.55 6.72 4.10
C GLU A 198 -0.03 5.58 5.00
N HIS A 199 -0.23 4.31 4.63
CA HIS A 199 0.20 3.14 5.41
C HIS A 199 1.72 2.89 5.32
N LYS A 200 2.44 3.57 4.43
CA LYS A 200 3.90 3.50 4.31
C LYS A 200 4.67 4.36 5.35
N ALA A 201 3.97 5.13 6.18
CA ALA A 201 4.57 6.08 7.09
C ALA A 201 5.29 5.45 8.31
#